data_1c120bf6a55cc0e101d8ab3630181af6
#
_entry.id   1c120bf6a55cc0e101d8ab3630181af6
#
_cell.length_a   1.000
_cell.length_b   1.000
_cell.length_c   1.000
_cell.angle_alpha   90.00
_cell.angle_beta   90.00
_cell.angle_gamma   90.00
#
_symmetry.space_group_name_H-M   'P 1'
#
loop_
_entity.id
_entity.type
_entity.pdbx_description
1 polymer ?
#
loop_
_entity_poly.entity_id
_entity_poly.type
_entity_poly.pdbx_seq_one_letter_code
_entity_poly.pdbx_strand_id
1 'polypeptide(L)'
;MKKRVILILCVLAVLLTAVICLPFARKIDTTVTATEYRFNDPAYAVEHTVVIHGHDTRNLLGYGVFEGTFAVSGFESGQEGWTFRVSFSDKKSLGTAFSRRLSGETCTRDLFHLRADRDWSSFAGLIMEVTDHADHSSGNFSPDSGRFLVSGPADREAAVAKAAALFRKDPYWYGVFQRQPD
;
A
#
# COMPACT_ATOMS: atom_id res chain seq x y z
N MET A 1 35.90 -35.73 2.16
CA MET A 1 34.51 -35.60 1.70
C MET A 1 33.68 -34.61 2.53
N LYS A 2 33.63 -34.71 3.87
CA LYS A 2 32.78 -33.82 4.74
C LYS A 2 33.02 -32.32 4.53
N LYS A 3 34.29 -31.86 4.42
CA LYS A 3 34.59 -30.41 4.23
C LYS A 3 34.05 -29.84 2.90
N ARG A 4 34.10 -30.60 1.80
CA ARG A 4 33.56 -30.17 0.50
C ARG A 4 32.04 -30.09 0.52
N VAL A 5 31.34 -31.02 1.19
CA VAL A 5 29.89 -30.98 1.35
C VAL A 5 29.47 -29.76 2.17
N ILE A 6 30.15 -29.45 3.26
CA ILE A 6 29.89 -28.27 4.07
C ILE A 6 30.07 -26.99 3.24
N LEU A 7 31.14 -26.89 2.45
CA LEU A 7 31.39 -25.73 1.60
C LEU A 7 30.26 -25.53 0.57
N ILE A 8 29.81 -26.62 -0.08
CA ILE A 8 28.71 -26.55 -1.04
C ILE A 8 27.43 -26.09 -0.36
N LEU A 9 27.11 -26.60 0.82
CA LEU A 9 25.90 -26.18 1.58
C LEU A 9 25.97 -24.70 1.97
N CYS A 10 27.16 -24.22 2.40
CA CYS A 10 27.32 -22.79 2.71
C CYS A 10 27.12 -21.91 1.46
N VAL A 11 27.69 -22.30 0.32
CA VAL A 11 27.50 -21.55 -0.93
C VAL A 11 26.02 -21.52 -1.35
N LEU A 12 25.33 -22.66 -1.29
CA LEU A 12 23.91 -22.75 -1.59
C LEU A 12 23.08 -21.89 -0.64
N ALA A 13 23.38 -21.88 0.65
CA ALA A 13 22.69 -21.03 1.63
C ALA A 13 22.87 -19.54 1.33
N VAL A 14 24.11 -19.11 0.97
CA VAL A 14 24.39 -17.73 0.60
C VAL A 14 23.65 -17.35 -0.68
N LEU A 15 23.65 -18.20 -1.70
CA LEU A 15 22.91 -17.96 -2.95
C LEU A 15 21.41 -17.87 -2.71
N LEU A 16 20.84 -18.77 -1.91
CA LEU A 16 19.43 -18.74 -1.56
C LEU A 16 19.07 -17.46 -0.82
N THR A 17 19.87 -17.04 0.15
CA THR A 17 19.67 -15.79 0.89
C THR A 17 19.75 -14.58 -0.05
N ALA A 18 20.70 -14.57 -0.96
CA ALA A 18 20.81 -13.51 -1.96
C ALA A 18 19.55 -13.41 -2.83
N VAL A 19 19.07 -14.54 -3.36
CA VAL A 19 17.81 -14.57 -4.17
C VAL A 19 16.62 -14.05 -3.37
N ILE A 20 16.50 -14.39 -2.09
CA ILE A 20 15.39 -13.95 -1.25
C ILE A 20 15.46 -12.44 -0.96
N CYS A 21 16.66 -11.89 -0.75
CA CYS A 21 16.86 -10.51 -0.32
C CYS A 21 17.00 -9.51 -1.46
N LEU A 22 17.39 -9.96 -2.66
CA LEU A 22 17.55 -9.06 -3.80
C LEU A 22 16.20 -8.47 -4.25
N PRO A 23 16.14 -7.16 -4.51
CA PRO A 23 14.93 -6.55 -5.05
C PRO A 23 14.76 -6.95 -6.52
N PHE A 24 13.52 -7.27 -6.88
CA PHE A 24 13.14 -7.57 -8.27
C PHE A 24 12.30 -6.41 -8.79
N ALA A 25 12.87 -5.68 -9.74
CA ALA A 25 12.13 -4.62 -10.41
C ALA A 25 11.06 -5.21 -11.33
N ARG A 26 9.83 -4.74 -11.16
CA ARG A 26 8.68 -5.12 -11.97
C ARG A 26 7.96 -3.86 -12.43
N LYS A 27 7.69 -3.75 -13.72
CA LYS A 27 6.81 -2.72 -14.25
C LYS A 27 5.36 -3.09 -13.90
N ILE A 28 4.65 -2.15 -13.33
CA ILE A 28 3.21 -2.21 -13.08
C ILE A 28 2.53 -1.26 -14.04
N ASP A 29 1.48 -1.73 -14.70
CA ASP A 29 0.67 -0.96 -15.62
C ASP A 29 -0.73 -1.58 -15.62
N THR A 30 -1.58 -1.10 -14.73
CA THR A 30 -2.90 -1.70 -14.50
C THR A 30 -3.92 -0.64 -14.14
N THR A 31 -5.17 -0.93 -14.47
CA THR A 31 -6.33 -0.15 -14.04
C THR A 31 -7.27 -1.08 -13.32
N VAL A 32 -7.69 -0.70 -12.14
CA VAL A 32 -8.58 -1.49 -11.29
C VAL A 32 -9.72 -0.63 -10.75
N THR A 33 -10.85 -1.24 -10.50
CA THR A 33 -11.94 -0.62 -9.73
C THR A 33 -11.66 -0.80 -8.25
N ALA A 34 -11.88 0.25 -7.46
CA ALA A 34 -11.79 0.22 -6.02
C ALA A 34 -12.98 0.95 -5.41
N THR A 35 -13.41 0.51 -4.24
CA THR A 35 -14.51 1.15 -3.53
C THR A 35 -14.01 1.80 -2.24
N GLU A 36 -14.39 3.05 -2.06
CA GLU A 36 -14.15 3.81 -0.83
C GLU A 36 -15.31 3.57 0.15
N TYR A 37 -14.96 3.30 1.39
CA TYR A 37 -15.88 3.10 2.50
C TYR A 37 -15.54 4.03 3.66
N ARG A 38 -16.53 4.27 4.55
CA ARG A 38 -16.34 4.92 5.85
C ARG A 38 -16.58 3.93 6.98
N PHE A 39 -15.80 4.04 8.05
CA PHE A 39 -15.97 3.16 9.20
C PHE A 39 -17.29 3.41 9.94
N ASN A 40 -17.71 4.66 10.09
CA ASN A 40 -18.92 5.06 10.82
C ASN A 40 -20.19 5.14 9.96
N ASP A 41 -20.10 4.83 8.67
CA ASP A 41 -21.25 4.88 7.77
C ASP A 41 -21.30 3.61 6.91
N PRO A 42 -22.04 2.58 7.33
CA PRO A 42 -22.17 1.33 6.59
C PRO A 42 -22.75 1.48 5.18
N ALA A 43 -23.58 2.51 4.98
CA ALA A 43 -24.20 2.77 3.68
C ALA A 43 -23.28 3.52 2.70
N TYR A 44 -22.18 4.10 3.20
CA TYR A 44 -21.26 4.82 2.35
C TYR A 44 -20.39 3.86 1.54
N ALA A 45 -20.56 3.90 0.24
CA ALA A 45 -19.74 3.18 -0.73
C ALA A 45 -19.63 4.02 -2.00
N VAL A 46 -18.42 4.43 -2.37
CA VAL A 46 -18.15 5.21 -3.59
C VAL A 46 -17.15 4.47 -4.44
N GLU A 47 -17.53 4.18 -5.67
CA GLU A 47 -16.66 3.49 -6.62
C GLU A 47 -15.70 4.47 -7.29
N HIS A 48 -14.45 4.07 -7.41
CA HIS A 48 -13.36 4.79 -8.04
C HIS A 48 -12.65 3.93 -9.08
N THR A 49 -12.22 4.56 -10.16
CA THR A 49 -11.22 3.97 -11.06
C THR A 49 -9.84 4.33 -10.56
N VAL A 50 -8.98 3.33 -10.39
CA VAL A 50 -7.60 3.52 -9.93
C VAL A 50 -6.65 3.08 -11.03
N VAL A 51 -5.85 4.03 -11.53
CA VAL A 51 -4.80 3.81 -12.51
C VAL A 51 -3.47 3.72 -11.79
N ILE A 52 -2.76 2.61 -11.97
CA ILE A 52 -1.50 2.31 -11.32
C ILE A 52 -0.44 2.08 -12.40
N HIS A 53 0.54 2.99 -12.46
CA HIS A 53 1.60 2.93 -13.44
C HIS A 53 2.94 3.24 -12.80
N GLY A 54 3.92 2.33 -12.86
CA GLY A 54 5.20 2.56 -12.21
C GLY A 54 6.09 1.34 -12.11
N HIS A 55 7.00 1.38 -11.14
CA HIS A 55 7.96 0.32 -10.89
C HIS A 55 7.85 -0.15 -9.43
N ASP A 56 7.71 -1.44 -9.27
CA ASP A 56 7.73 -2.12 -7.98
C ASP A 56 9.05 -2.88 -7.82
N THR A 57 9.80 -2.55 -6.79
CA THR A 57 11.15 -3.10 -6.53
C THR A 57 11.18 -3.97 -5.28
N ARG A 58 10.08 -4.63 -4.95
CA ARG A 58 10.01 -5.50 -3.78
C ARG A 58 10.80 -6.80 -3.98
N ASN A 59 11.51 -7.23 -2.91
CA ASN A 59 12.14 -8.55 -2.84
C ASN A 59 11.08 -9.67 -2.57
N LEU A 60 11.54 -10.92 -2.47
CA LEU A 60 10.64 -12.05 -2.21
C LEU A 60 9.93 -12.00 -0.85
N LEU A 61 10.49 -11.28 0.12
CA LEU A 61 9.88 -11.06 1.43
C LEU A 61 8.81 -9.97 1.40
N GLY A 62 8.70 -9.24 0.29
CA GLY A 62 7.75 -8.14 0.12
C GLY A 62 8.28 -6.78 0.57
N TYR A 63 9.58 -6.65 0.82
CA TYR A 63 10.23 -5.39 1.18
C TYR A 63 10.73 -4.67 -0.06
N GLY A 64 10.56 -3.36 -0.09
CA GLY A 64 11.00 -2.52 -1.21
C GLY A 64 10.15 -1.29 -1.39
N VAL A 65 10.13 -0.77 -2.60
CA VAL A 65 9.46 0.48 -2.92
C VAL A 65 8.68 0.32 -4.22
N PHE A 66 7.47 0.85 -4.25
CA PHE A 66 6.79 1.21 -5.48
C PHE A 66 6.96 2.71 -5.72
N GLU A 67 7.24 3.09 -6.94
CA GLU A 67 7.32 4.48 -7.36
C GLU A 67 6.68 4.65 -8.74
N GLY A 68 5.80 5.64 -8.86
CA GLY A 68 5.06 5.86 -10.09
C GLY A 68 3.83 6.74 -9.89
N THR A 69 2.75 6.37 -10.55
CA THR A 69 1.44 7.01 -10.46
C THR A 69 0.46 6.06 -9.77
N PHE A 70 -0.31 6.59 -8.83
CA PHE A 70 -1.45 5.94 -8.21
C PHE A 70 -2.60 6.95 -8.24
N ALA A 71 -3.31 6.97 -9.35
CA ALA A 71 -4.34 7.95 -9.62
C ALA A 71 -5.71 7.36 -9.29
N VAL A 72 -6.37 7.92 -8.30
CA VAL A 72 -7.74 7.57 -7.90
C VAL A 72 -8.69 8.63 -8.45
N SER A 73 -9.71 8.22 -9.19
CA SER A 73 -10.69 9.15 -9.73
C SER A 73 -11.38 9.94 -8.62
N GLY A 74 -11.47 11.26 -8.78
CA GLY A 74 -12.04 12.14 -7.75
C GLY A 74 -11.07 12.59 -6.66
N PHE A 75 -9.82 12.10 -6.65
CA PHE A 75 -8.77 12.55 -5.74
C PHE A 75 -7.78 13.48 -6.47
N GLU A 76 -7.26 14.48 -5.76
CA GLU A 76 -6.26 15.41 -6.33
C GLU A 76 -4.95 14.70 -6.71
N SER A 77 -4.59 13.63 -5.99
CA SER A 77 -3.40 12.83 -6.27
C SER A 77 -3.39 12.17 -7.66
N GLY A 78 -4.56 12.05 -8.29
CA GLY A 78 -4.70 11.54 -9.65
C GLY A 78 -4.44 12.58 -10.75
N GLN A 79 -4.21 13.84 -10.39
CA GLN A 79 -3.94 14.90 -11.38
C GLN A 79 -2.51 14.79 -11.95
N GLU A 80 -2.31 15.34 -13.13
CA GLU A 80 -1.00 15.37 -13.79
C GLU A 80 0.05 16.05 -12.91
N GLY A 81 1.26 15.51 -12.90
CA GLY A 81 2.41 16.05 -12.16
C GLY A 81 2.58 15.50 -10.74
N TRP A 82 1.75 14.56 -10.30
CA TRP A 82 1.94 13.90 -9.02
C TRP A 82 2.72 12.58 -9.18
N THR A 83 3.69 12.36 -8.31
CA THR A 83 4.39 11.09 -8.17
C THR A 83 3.99 10.45 -6.86
N PHE A 84 3.63 9.19 -6.93
CA PHE A 84 3.27 8.37 -5.79
C PHE A 84 4.43 7.47 -5.44
N ARG A 85 4.78 7.42 -4.17
CA ARG A 85 5.80 6.52 -3.65
C ARG A 85 5.31 5.84 -2.39
N VAL A 86 5.40 4.52 -2.37
CA VAL A 86 5.07 3.71 -1.20
C VAL A 86 6.24 2.81 -0.85
N SER A 87 6.61 2.79 0.42
CA SER A 87 7.65 1.91 0.95
C SER A 87 7.00 0.74 1.68
N PHE A 88 7.32 -0.47 1.23
CA PHE A 88 6.90 -1.70 1.88
C PHE A 88 8.02 -2.18 2.78
N SER A 89 7.83 -2.11 4.09
CA SER A 89 8.82 -2.51 5.07
C SER A 89 8.24 -3.46 6.11
N ASP A 90 9.12 -3.96 6.98
CA ASP A 90 8.79 -4.95 7.99
C ASP A 90 7.90 -4.40 9.11
N LYS A 91 7.14 -5.27 9.67
CA LYS A 91 6.47 -5.40 10.99
C LYS A 91 5.85 -4.17 11.66
N LYS A 92 6.35 -2.95 11.47
CA LYS A 92 5.86 -1.74 12.15
C LYS A 92 5.59 -0.56 11.24
N SER A 93 6.14 -0.51 10.06
CA SER A 93 5.87 0.54 9.11
C SER A 93 4.92 0.03 8.04
N LEU A 94 3.76 0.57 8.05
CA LEU A 94 2.85 0.53 6.95
C LEU A 94 3.56 1.08 5.71
N GLY A 95 3.30 0.50 4.57
CA GLY A 95 3.62 1.22 3.35
C GLY A 95 2.95 2.58 3.47
N THR A 96 3.70 3.60 3.83
CA THR A 96 3.18 4.96 3.85
C THR A 96 3.24 5.48 2.44
N ALA A 97 2.09 5.82 1.91
CA ALA A 97 1.98 6.39 0.58
C ALA A 97 1.86 7.91 0.70
N PHE A 98 2.63 8.62 -0.08
CA PHE A 98 2.51 10.07 -0.19
C PHE A 98 2.65 10.49 -1.64
N SER A 99 1.90 11.49 -2.02
CA SER A 99 1.96 12.11 -3.33
C SER A 99 2.92 13.30 -3.30
N ARG A 100 3.70 13.46 -4.35
CA ARG A 100 4.66 14.54 -4.51
C ARG A 100 4.49 15.19 -5.88
N ARG A 101 4.43 16.50 -5.93
CA ARG A 101 4.34 17.23 -7.18
C ARG A 101 5.70 17.30 -7.88
N LEU A 102 5.74 17.07 -9.19
CA LEU A 102 6.98 17.06 -9.99
C LEU A 102 7.61 18.45 -10.15
N SER A 103 6.89 19.55 -9.87
CA SER A 103 7.33 20.93 -10.06
C SER A 103 8.33 21.46 -9.03
N GLY A 104 8.93 20.57 -8.22
CA GLY A 104 9.93 20.99 -7.21
C GLY A 104 9.35 21.40 -5.87
N GLU A 105 8.08 21.78 -5.79
CA GLU A 105 7.39 21.98 -4.53
C GLU A 105 7.00 20.64 -3.92
N THR A 106 7.44 20.41 -2.69
CA THR A 106 7.06 19.23 -1.93
C THR A 106 5.70 19.51 -1.31
N CYS A 107 4.64 19.15 -2.03
CA CYS A 107 3.30 19.16 -1.49
C CYS A 107 2.93 17.71 -1.21
N THR A 108 2.67 17.38 0.04
CA THR A 108 2.20 16.06 0.46
C THR A 108 0.70 16.19 0.68
N ARG A 109 -0.08 15.55 -0.19
CA ARG A 109 -1.53 15.47 -0.05
C ARG A 109 -1.95 14.01 -0.23
N ASP A 110 -3.11 13.65 0.28
CA ASP A 110 -3.67 12.29 0.16
C ASP A 110 -2.69 11.22 0.64
N LEU A 111 -2.35 11.26 1.91
CA LEU A 111 -1.56 10.21 2.54
C LEU A 111 -2.39 8.93 2.66
N PHE A 112 -1.82 7.83 2.19
CA PHE A 112 -2.41 6.50 2.31
C PHE A 112 -1.51 5.61 3.17
N HIS A 113 -2.10 4.88 4.10
CA HIS A 113 -1.48 3.65 4.59
C HIS A 113 -1.91 2.51 3.70
N LEU A 114 -1.07 2.10 2.76
CA LEU A 114 -1.42 1.19 1.69
C LEU A 114 -0.75 -0.17 1.85
N ARG A 115 -1.50 -1.23 1.57
CA ARG A 115 -1.01 -2.58 1.33
C ARG A 115 -1.48 -3.04 -0.04
N ALA A 116 -0.58 -3.67 -0.78
CA ALA A 116 -0.88 -4.22 -2.08
C ALA A 116 -0.19 -5.56 -2.26
N ASP A 117 -0.81 -6.46 -3.01
CA ASP A 117 -0.13 -7.64 -3.51
C ASP A 117 0.96 -7.27 -4.54
N ARG A 118 1.62 -8.28 -5.10
CA ARG A 118 2.77 -8.03 -5.98
C ARG A 118 2.39 -7.50 -7.35
N ASP A 119 1.23 -7.80 -7.83
CA ASP A 119 0.75 -7.39 -9.16
C ASP A 119 -0.20 -6.19 -9.11
N TRP A 120 -0.47 -5.68 -7.91
CA TRP A 120 -1.36 -4.55 -7.67
C TRP A 120 -2.82 -4.77 -8.08
N SER A 121 -3.20 -6.02 -8.37
CA SER A 121 -4.58 -6.40 -8.61
C SER A 121 -5.42 -6.35 -7.33
N SER A 122 -4.75 -6.47 -6.20
CA SER A 122 -5.36 -6.44 -4.88
C SER A 122 -4.63 -5.47 -3.97
N PHE A 123 -5.33 -4.45 -3.52
CA PHE A 123 -4.81 -3.49 -2.54
C PHE A 123 -5.90 -3.02 -1.58
N ALA A 124 -5.46 -2.51 -0.44
CA ALA A 124 -6.28 -1.76 0.50
C ALA A 124 -5.47 -0.60 1.08
N GLY A 125 -6.10 0.55 1.22
CA GLY A 125 -5.48 1.77 1.73
C GLY A 125 -6.39 2.48 2.71
N LEU A 126 -5.84 2.88 3.86
CA LEU A 126 -6.47 3.81 4.78
C LEU A 126 -6.19 5.21 4.27
N ILE A 127 -7.22 6.02 4.13
CA ILE A 127 -7.12 7.39 3.62
C ILE A 127 -6.88 8.32 4.80
N MET A 128 -5.70 8.94 4.83
CA MET A 128 -5.33 9.88 5.90
C MET A 128 -5.95 11.24 5.63
N GLU A 129 -6.53 11.85 6.65
CA GLU A 129 -6.94 13.24 6.60
C GLU A 129 -5.70 14.12 6.76
N VAL A 130 -5.40 14.90 5.72
CA VAL A 130 -4.22 15.78 5.71
C VAL A 130 -4.63 17.15 6.24
N THR A 131 -3.89 17.62 7.22
CA THR A 131 -3.98 19.00 7.70
C THR A 131 -2.71 19.74 7.29
N ASP A 132 -2.88 20.77 6.49
CA ASP A 132 -1.76 21.62 6.07
C ASP A 132 -1.42 22.62 7.18
N HIS A 133 -0.14 22.67 7.55
CA HIS A 133 0.46 23.67 8.43
C HIS A 133 1.38 24.58 7.61
N ALA A 134 1.83 25.68 8.19
CA ALA A 134 2.65 26.67 7.49
C ALA A 134 4.00 26.12 6.97
N ASP A 135 4.52 25.07 7.63
CA ASP A 135 5.85 24.50 7.41
C ASP A 135 5.84 23.00 7.09
N HIS A 136 4.71 22.33 7.29
CA HIS A 136 4.56 20.89 7.03
C HIS A 136 3.09 20.48 6.86
N SER A 137 2.86 19.28 6.38
CA SER A 137 1.54 18.65 6.37
C SER A 137 1.55 17.44 7.29
N SER A 138 0.49 17.27 8.08
CA SER A 138 0.30 16.10 8.93
C SER A 138 -0.89 15.29 8.45
N GLY A 139 -0.71 13.96 8.38
CA GLY A 139 -1.80 13.03 8.12
C GLY A 139 -2.31 12.41 9.41
N ASN A 140 -3.61 12.40 9.61
CA ASN A 140 -4.27 11.72 10.71
C ASN A 140 -5.29 10.72 10.21
N PHE A 141 -5.55 9.69 10.98
CA PHE A 141 -6.56 8.68 10.69
C PHE A 141 -7.39 8.40 11.94
N SER A 142 -8.70 8.51 11.80
CA SER A 142 -9.65 8.14 12.85
C SER A 142 -10.09 6.69 12.66
N PRO A 143 -9.80 5.77 13.59
CA PRO A 143 -10.30 4.40 13.51
C PRO A 143 -11.83 4.28 13.54
N ASP A 144 -12.51 5.28 14.09
CA ASP A 144 -13.96 5.28 14.28
C ASP A 144 -14.71 5.93 13.12
N SER A 145 -14.11 6.86 12.40
CA SER A 145 -14.78 7.63 11.34
C SER A 145 -13.99 7.74 10.02
N GLY A 146 -12.79 7.18 10.00
CA GLY A 146 -11.89 7.26 8.86
C GLY A 146 -12.44 6.57 7.61
N ARG A 147 -11.74 6.82 6.51
CA ARG A 147 -12.08 6.27 5.20
C ARG A 147 -11.04 5.25 4.77
N PHE A 148 -11.47 4.23 4.04
CA PHE A 148 -10.57 3.26 3.44
C PHE A 148 -10.99 2.91 2.02
N LEU A 149 -10.03 2.58 1.20
CA LEU A 149 -10.18 2.23 -0.21
C LEU A 149 -9.75 0.78 -0.41
N VAL A 150 -10.56 -0.02 -1.07
CA VAL A 150 -10.25 -1.43 -1.35
C VAL A 150 -10.52 -1.75 -2.81
N SER A 151 -9.54 -2.37 -3.49
CA SER A 151 -9.74 -2.86 -4.86
C SER A 151 -10.72 -4.03 -4.89
N GLY A 152 -11.59 -4.07 -5.89
CA GLY A 152 -12.50 -5.20 -6.13
C GLY A 152 -13.92 -4.99 -5.63
N PRO A 153 -14.51 -5.94 -4.90
CA PRO A 153 -15.95 -6.04 -4.74
C PRO A 153 -16.57 -4.81 -4.05
N ALA A 154 -17.76 -4.43 -4.52
CA ALA A 154 -18.57 -3.37 -3.94
C ALA A 154 -19.26 -3.80 -2.64
N ASP A 155 -19.21 -5.08 -2.28
CA ASP A 155 -19.73 -5.59 -1.02
C ASP A 155 -18.78 -5.22 0.15
N ARG A 156 -19.34 -4.56 1.16
CA ARG A 156 -18.60 -4.04 2.30
C ARG A 156 -17.95 -5.14 3.15
N GLU A 157 -18.67 -6.23 3.41
CA GLU A 157 -18.15 -7.32 4.24
C GLU A 157 -16.93 -7.96 3.56
N ALA A 158 -17.04 -8.26 2.27
CA ALA A 158 -15.93 -8.79 1.48
C ALA A 158 -14.76 -7.79 1.39
N ALA A 159 -15.04 -6.48 1.31
CA ALA A 159 -14.01 -5.44 1.29
C ALA A 159 -13.27 -5.35 2.63
N VAL A 160 -13.97 -5.37 3.75
CA VAL A 160 -13.38 -5.37 5.11
C VAL A 160 -12.54 -6.64 5.32
N ALA A 161 -13.05 -7.82 4.93
CA ALA A 161 -12.30 -9.07 5.02
C ALA A 161 -11.02 -9.03 4.17
N LYS A 162 -11.10 -8.49 2.96
CA LYS A 162 -9.94 -8.33 2.06
C LYS A 162 -8.92 -7.36 2.65
N ALA A 163 -9.36 -6.21 3.15
CA ALA A 163 -8.49 -5.25 3.80
C ALA A 163 -7.81 -5.86 5.03
N ALA A 164 -8.55 -6.52 5.90
CA ALA A 164 -8.02 -7.24 7.06
C ALA A 164 -6.95 -8.28 6.63
N ALA A 165 -7.18 -9.04 5.57
CA ALA A 165 -6.22 -10.02 5.07
C ALA A 165 -4.90 -9.35 4.60
N LEU A 166 -4.98 -8.22 3.88
CA LEU A 166 -3.82 -7.46 3.43
C LEU A 166 -3.04 -6.84 4.60
N PHE A 167 -3.75 -6.36 5.63
CA PHE A 167 -3.15 -5.78 6.83
C PHE A 167 -2.78 -6.81 7.92
N ARG A 168 -2.96 -8.11 7.69
CA ARG A 168 -2.77 -9.18 8.70
C ARG A 168 -1.42 -9.14 9.42
N LYS A 169 -0.37 -8.66 8.77
CA LYS A 169 0.97 -8.54 9.37
C LYS A 169 1.12 -7.32 10.29
N ASP A 170 0.14 -6.44 10.31
CA ASP A 170 0.10 -5.26 11.16
C ASP A 170 -1.01 -5.41 12.21
N PRO A 171 -0.69 -5.77 13.47
CA PRO A 171 -1.69 -6.09 14.48
C PRO A 171 -2.64 -4.92 14.80
N TYR A 172 -2.15 -3.68 14.70
CA TYR A 172 -2.95 -2.50 14.99
C TYR A 172 -4.04 -2.30 13.92
N TRP A 173 -3.65 -2.22 12.66
CA TRP A 173 -4.58 -1.99 11.55
C TRP A 173 -5.47 -3.20 11.28
N TYR A 174 -4.93 -4.41 11.43
CA TYR A 174 -5.74 -5.62 11.41
C TYR A 174 -6.87 -5.55 12.45
N GLY A 175 -6.55 -5.13 13.69
CA GLY A 175 -7.53 -4.95 14.76
C GLY A 175 -8.57 -3.87 14.48
N VAL A 176 -8.24 -2.83 13.71
CA VAL A 176 -9.21 -1.81 13.28
C VAL A 176 -10.26 -2.42 12.36
N PHE A 177 -9.85 -3.22 11.36
CA PHE A 177 -10.79 -3.88 10.46
C PHE A 177 -11.63 -4.97 11.16
N GLN A 178 -11.09 -5.65 12.18
CA GLN A 178 -11.82 -6.68 12.93
C GLN A 178 -12.89 -6.12 13.86
N ARG A 179 -12.84 -4.85 14.22
CA ARG A 179 -13.80 -4.20 15.12
C ARG A 179 -14.96 -3.53 14.39
N GLN A 180 -15.04 -3.67 13.07
CA GLN A 180 -16.15 -3.08 12.33
C GLN A 180 -17.44 -3.78 12.72
N PRO A 181 -18.50 -3.05 13.12
CA PRO A 181 -19.82 -3.62 13.33
C PRO A 181 -20.37 -4.16 12.00
N ASP A 182 -21.07 -5.27 12.10
CA ASP A 182 -21.86 -5.86 11.03
C ASP A 182 -22.95 -4.90 10.55
#